data_b71517afbadbe25daa9426922efc9635
#
_entry.id   b71517afbadbe25daa9426922efc9635
#
_cell.length_a   1.000
_cell.length_b   1.000
_cell.length_c   1.000
_cell.angle_alpha   90.00
_cell.angle_beta   90.00
_cell.angle_gamma   90.00
#
_symmetry.space_group_name_H-M   'P 1'
#
loop_
_entity.id
_entity.type
_entity.pdbx_description
1 polymer ?
#
loop_
_entity_poly.entity_id
_entity_poly.type
_entity_poly.pdbx_seq_one_letter_code
_entity_poly.pdbx_strand_id
1 'polypeptide(L)'
;PLDLAKKRQTTFWDYKTVMVSTPTIKGDSRIEDAYLLSTQEEWNVPCPECGAYQPFLWENVKFDKDDLDKGIGYVCRECGCVSNEYRWKEQGKYGKYVAANPGAESRGFHLNTLASTFVGWKEIVTKFIEAKIALDHGNPEQMKVWVNTELGETWEERGIQLEDIELFNRR
;
A
#
# COMPACT_ATOMS: atom_id res chain seq x y z
N PRO A 1 22.73 0.78 -12.98
CA PRO A 1 22.62 -0.66 -13.31
C PRO A 1 21.41 -0.99 -14.18
N LEU A 2 20.19 -0.44 -13.91
CA LEU A 2 18.97 -0.70 -14.69
C LEU A 2 19.11 -0.26 -16.16
N ASP A 3 19.70 0.90 -16.42
CA ASP A 3 19.88 1.42 -17.79
C ASP A 3 20.84 0.55 -18.61
N LEU A 4 21.84 -0.04 -17.96
CA LEU A 4 22.74 -1.00 -18.60
C LEU A 4 22.01 -2.31 -18.95
N ALA A 5 21.10 -2.77 -18.09
CA ALA A 5 20.28 -3.94 -18.36
C ALA A 5 19.33 -3.68 -19.55
N LYS A 6 18.66 -2.52 -19.56
CA LYS A 6 17.80 -2.10 -20.68
C LYS A 6 18.58 -2.01 -22.00
N LYS A 7 19.80 -1.45 -21.99
CA LYS A 7 20.65 -1.39 -23.19
C LYS A 7 21.01 -2.76 -23.76
N ARG A 8 21.15 -3.79 -22.93
CA ARG A 8 21.43 -5.16 -23.40
C ARG A 8 20.23 -5.83 -24.08
N GLN A 9 19.01 -5.33 -23.81
CA GLN A 9 17.78 -5.87 -24.41
C GLN A 9 17.54 -5.32 -25.83
N THR A 10 18.14 -4.18 -26.21
CA THR A 10 17.90 -3.52 -27.50
C THR A 10 18.23 -4.35 -28.71
N THR A 11 19.03 -5.41 -28.58
CA THR A 11 19.36 -6.36 -29.64
C THR A 11 18.19 -7.28 -29.99
N PHE A 12 17.19 -7.41 -29.10
CA PHE A 12 16.05 -8.28 -29.31
C PHE A 12 14.82 -7.43 -29.63
N TRP A 13 14.13 -7.77 -30.70
CA TRP A 13 12.91 -7.04 -31.12
C TRP A 13 11.69 -7.32 -30.24
N ASP A 14 11.68 -8.46 -29.52
CA ASP A 14 10.59 -8.93 -28.65
C ASP A 14 11.07 -9.06 -27.21
N TYR A 15 11.54 -7.97 -26.61
CA TYR A 15 11.94 -7.97 -25.22
C TYR A 15 10.83 -7.43 -24.31
N LYS A 16 10.76 -7.95 -23.07
CA LYS A 16 9.91 -7.44 -22.00
C LYS A 16 10.75 -7.09 -20.79
N THR A 17 10.50 -5.92 -20.23
CA THR A 17 11.10 -5.50 -18.96
C THR A 17 10.02 -5.55 -17.87
N VAL A 18 10.27 -6.33 -16.83
CA VAL A 18 9.41 -6.39 -15.66
C VAL A 18 10.21 -5.91 -14.45
N MET A 19 9.68 -4.90 -13.75
CA MET A 19 10.26 -4.38 -12.52
C MET A 19 9.33 -4.75 -11.37
N VAL A 20 9.86 -5.42 -10.35
CA VAL A 20 9.13 -5.79 -9.13
C VAL A 20 9.97 -5.37 -7.93
N SER A 21 9.41 -4.55 -7.07
CA SER A 21 10.04 -4.10 -5.83
C SER A 21 8.98 -3.56 -4.89
N THR A 22 9.26 -3.58 -3.59
CA THR A 22 8.61 -2.68 -2.63
C THR A 22 9.15 -1.27 -2.82
N PRO A 23 8.32 -0.23 -2.66
CA PRO A 23 8.80 1.15 -2.65
C PRO A 23 9.62 1.44 -1.40
N THR A 24 10.32 2.57 -1.37
CA THR A 24 11.16 3.01 -0.25
C THR A 24 10.69 4.38 0.26
N ILE A 25 11.54 5.39 0.15
CA ILE A 25 11.24 6.77 0.53
C ILE A 25 10.60 7.48 -0.65
N LYS A 26 9.58 8.28 -0.39
CA LYS A 26 8.89 9.08 -1.41
C LYS A 26 9.87 10.02 -2.12
N GLY A 27 9.82 10.02 -3.44
CA GLY A 27 10.70 10.82 -4.29
C GLY A 27 12.09 10.28 -4.50
N ASP A 28 12.48 9.14 -3.86
CA ASP A 28 13.76 8.44 -4.08
C ASP A 28 13.55 6.97 -4.47
N SER A 29 12.31 6.57 -4.65
CA SER A 29 11.94 5.20 -4.97
C SER A 29 11.78 4.99 -6.47
N ARG A 30 12.70 4.26 -7.10
CA ARG A 30 12.68 3.97 -8.54
C ARG A 30 11.42 3.22 -8.99
N ILE A 31 10.85 2.39 -8.13
CA ILE A 31 9.62 1.67 -8.46
C ILE A 31 8.42 2.63 -8.42
N GLU A 32 8.42 3.63 -7.52
CA GLU A 32 7.43 4.69 -7.49
C GLU A 32 7.49 5.52 -8.76
N ASP A 33 8.68 5.98 -9.18
CA ASP A 33 8.85 6.73 -10.42
C ASP A 33 8.32 5.95 -11.63
N ALA A 34 8.65 4.66 -11.70
CA ALA A 34 8.16 3.80 -12.78
C ALA A 34 6.65 3.61 -12.73
N TYR A 35 6.06 3.48 -11.53
CA TYR A 35 4.62 3.36 -11.34
C TYR A 35 3.89 4.65 -11.72
N LEU A 36 4.38 5.81 -11.31
CA LEU A 36 3.78 7.11 -11.63
C LEU A 36 3.77 7.42 -13.14
N LEU A 37 4.72 6.88 -13.89
CA LEU A 37 4.79 7.00 -15.36
C LEU A 37 3.96 5.92 -16.09
N SER A 38 3.34 5.01 -15.37
CA SER A 38 2.61 3.87 -15.92
C SER A 38 1.09 4.08 -15.92
N THR A 39 0.34 3.01 -16.24
CA THR A 39 -1.12 3.00 -16.15
C THR A 39 -1.66 3.15 -14.73
N GLN A 40 -0.83 3.02 -13.68
CA GLN A 40 -1.19 3.16 -12.26
C GLN A 40 -2.43 2.33 -11.90
N GLU A 41 -2.33 1.04 -12.15
CA GLU A 41 -3.44 0.11 -11.92
C GLU A 41 -3.48 -0.34 -10.46
N GLU A 42 -4.61 -0.16 -9.80
CA GLU A 42 -4.88 -0.65 -8.45
C GLU A 42 -5.81 -1.86 -8.48
N TRP A 43 -5.56 -2.82 -7.60
CA TRP A 43 -6.43 -3.99 -7.46
C TRP A 43 -7.72 -3.62 -6.75
N ASN A 44 -8.83 -3.67 -7.45
CA ASN A 44 -10.16 -3.37 -6.93
C ASN A 44 -10.99 -4.64 -6.78
N VAL A 45 -11.71 -4.75 -5.67
CA VAL A 45 -12.64 -5.83 -5.39
C VAL A 45 -14.05 -5.27 -5.17
N PRO A 46 -15.12 -6.00 -5.55
CA PRO A 46 -16.47 -5.54 -5.28
C PRO A 46 -16.80 -5.68 -3.80
N CYS A 47 -17.53 -4.72 -3.25
CA CYS A 47 -18.07 -4.82 -1.90
C CYS A 47 -19.00 -6.04 -1.77
N PRO A 48 -18.89 -6.86 -0.71
CA PRO A 48 -19.75 -8.03 -0.53
C PRO A 48 -21.24 -7.70 -0.32
N GLU A 49 -21.58 -6.43 -0.03
CA GLU A 49 -22.97 -6.00 0.19
C GLU A 49 -23.54 -5.24 -0.99
N CYS A 50 -22.86 -4.19 -1.46
CA CYS A 50 -23.38 -3.32 -2.53
C CYS A 50 -22.77 -3.56 -3.91
N GLY A 51 -21.71 -4.38 -4.01
CA GLY A 51 -21.04 -4.68 -5.28
C GLY A 51 -20.14 -3.57 -5.82
N ALA A 52 -20.02 -2.42 -5.15
CA ALA A 52 -19.17 -1.32 -5.59
C ALA A 52 -17.68 -1.71 -5.56
N TYR A 53 -16.99 -1.48 -6.66
CA TYR A 53 -15.56 -1.79 -6.78
C TYR A 53 -14.70 -0.74 -6.08
N GLN A 54 -13.73 -1.19 -5.28
CA GLN A 54 -12.83 -0.32 -4.55
C GLN A 54 -11.51 -1.02 -4.23
N PRO A 55 -10.38 -0.28 -4.15
CA PRO A 55 -9.13 -0.83 -3.66
C PRO A 55 -9.19 -1.03 -2.13
N PHE A 56 -8.34 -1.90 -1.61
CA PHE A 56 -8.12 -1.98 -0.17
C PHE A 56 -7.25 -0.81 0.30
N LEU A 57 -7.79 0.01 1.21
CA LEU A 57 -7.10 1.13 1.83
C LEU A 57 -7.03 0.91 3.35
N TRP A 58 -5.88 1.20 3.94
CA TRP A 58 -5.67 0.99 5.38
C TRP A 58 -6.65 1.77 6.25
N GLU A 59 -7.02 2.97 5.86
CA GLU A 59 -7.96 3.85 6.60
C GLU A 59 -9.35 3.24 6.81
N ASN A 60 -9.73 2.28 5.96
CA ASN A 60 -11.02 1.60 6.03
C ASN A 60 -10.98 0.33 6.90
N VAL A 61 -9.81 -0.08 7.38
CA VAL A 61 -9.68 -1.20 8.32
C VAL A 61 -10.14 -0.77 9.70
N LYS A 62 -11.01 -1.56 10.33
CA LYS A 62 -11.56 -1.34 11.68
C LYS A 62 -11.19 -2.48 12.59
N PHE A 63 -10.61 -2.15 13.72
CA PHE A 63 -10.20 -3.11 14.74
C PHE A 63 -10.22 -2.46 16.13
N ASP A 64 -10.36 -3.29 17.16
CA ASP A 64 -10.13 -2.89 18.53
C ASP A 64 -8.67 -3.19 18.88
N LYS A 65 -7.88 -2.15 19.19
CA LYS A 65 -6.45 -2.29 19.49
C LYS A 65 -6.17 -3.10 20.75
N ASP A 66 -7.13 -3.13 21.69
CA ASP A 66 -7.00 -3.79 22.99
C ASP A 66 -7.52 -5.24 22.92
N ASP A 67 -8.29 -5.59 21.88
CA ASP A 67 -8.86 -6.93 21.71
C ASP A 67 -9.07 -7.27 20.22
N LEU A 68 -8.04 -7.81 19.59
CA LEU A 68 -8.11 -8.22 18.18
C LEU A 68 -8.97 -9.48 17.95
N ASP A 69 -9.34 -10.21 19.02
CA ASP A 69 -10.19 -11.41 18.91
C ASP A 69 -11.68 -11.04 18.68
N LYS A 70 -12.06 -9.80 18.93
CA LYS A 70 -13.37 -9.26 18.47
C LYS A 70 -13.53 -9.24 16.96
N GLY A 71 -12.42 -9.45 16.23
CA GLY A 71 -12.38 -9.48 14.79
C GLY A 71 -11.98 -8.14 14.16
N ILE A 72 -11.55 -8.25 12.91
CA ILE A 72 -11.14 -7.11 12.09
C ILE A 72 -12.13 -6.99 10.95
N GLY A 73 -12.65 -5.78 10.78
CA GLY A 73 -13.59 -5.43 9.73
C GLY A 73 -13.01 -4.47 8.72
N TYR A 74 -13.62 -4.40 7.56
CA TYR A 74 -13.32 -3.40 6.54
C TYR A 74 -14.60 -2.68 6.13
N VAL A 75 -14.55 -1.35 6.11
CA VAL A 75 -15.67 -0.48 5.77
C VAL A 75 -15.73 -0.23 4.28
N CYS A 76 -16.86 -0.48 3.67
CA CYS A 76 -17.10 -0.07 2.30
C CYS A 76 -17.22 1.45 2.21
N ARG A 77 -16.51 2.06 1.27
CA ARG A 77 -16.52 3.52 1.04
C ARG A 77 -17.86 4.03 0.51
N GLU A 78 -18.59 3.18 -0.21
CA GLU A 78 -19.85 3.56 -0.87
C GLU A 78 -21.07 3.38 0.05
N CYS A 79 -21.22 2.19 0.66
CA CYS A 79 -22.42 1.90 1.45
C CYS A 79 -22.17 1.95 2.97
N GLY A 80 -20.92 2.12 3.43
CA GLY A 80 -20.58 2.19 4.85
C GLY A 80 -20.69 0.87 5.60
N CYS A 81 -21.08 -0.25 4.94
CA CYS A 81 -21.20 -1.51 5.63
C CYS A 81 -19.83 -2.08 6.02
N VAL A 82 -19.78 -2.72 7.19
CA VAL A 82 -18.58 -3.35 7.73
C VAL A 82 -18.70 -4.86 7.55
N SER A 83 -17.74 -5.46 6.86
CA SER A 83 -17.67 -6.91 6.69
C SER A 83 -16.30 -7.43 7.11
N ASN A 84 -16.23 -8.69 7.51
CA ASN A 84 -15.01 -9.34 7.96
C ASN A 84 -14.08 -9.69 6.78
N GLU A 85 -12.85 -10.04 7.13
CA GLU A 85 -11.79 -10.42 6.18
C GLU A 85 -12.24 -11.48 5.17
N TYR A 86 -12.89 -12.55 5.67
CA TYR A 86 -13.29 -13.67 4.83
C TYR A 86 -14.24 -13.23 3.70
N ARG A 87 -15.26 -12.45 4.04
CA ARG A 87 -16.23 -11.96 3.06
C ARG A 87 -15.60 -11.05 2.00
N TRP A 88 -14.66 -10.19 2.41
CA TRP A 88 -13.95 -9.32 1.47
C TRP A 88 -12.97 -10.09 0.58
N LYS A 89 -12.16 -10.99 1.16
CA LYS A 89 -11.18 -11.77 0.38
C LYS A 89 -11.85 -12.76 -0.57
N GLU A 90 -13.01 -13.29 -0.23
CA GLU A 90 -13.82 -14.10 -1.15
C GLU A 90 -14.20 -13.35 -2.43
N GLN A 91 -14.36 -12.03 -2.37
CA GLN A 91 -14.63 -11.20 -3.53
C GLN A 91 -13.42 -11.06 -4.46
N GLY A 92 -12.25 -11.45 -4.03
CA GLY A 92 -11.03 -11.43 -4.86
C GLY A 92 -11.18 -12.19 -6.19
N LYS A 93 -12.00 -13.23 -6.24
CA LYS A 93 -12.32 -13.95 -7.50
C LYS A 93 -12.98 -13.08 -8.57
N TYR A 94 -13.59 -11.98 -8.17
CA TYR A 94 -14.21 -10.97 -9.04
C TYR A 94 -13.39 -9.70 -9.15
N GLY A 95 -12.19 -9.67 -8.50
CA GLY A 95 -11.31 -8.52 -8.51
C GLY A 95 -10.80 -8.19 -9.91
N LYS A 96 -10.45 -6.93 -10.10
CA LYS A 96 -9.87 -6.43 -11.35
C LYS A 96 -8.91 -5.27 -11.08
N TYR A 97 -7.92 -5.14 -11.94
CA TYR A 97 -7.10 -3.94 -11.95
C TYR A 97 -7.83 -2.79 -12.64
N VAL A 98 -7.81 -1.62 -12.02
CA VAL A 98 -8.43 -0.39 -12.54
C VAL A 98 -7.32 0.64 -12.72
N ALA A 99 -7.15 1.10 -13.96
CA ALA A 99 -6.12 2.06 -14.33
C ALA A 99 -6.56 3.49 -14.01
N ALA A 100 -5.72 4.25 -13.30
CA ALA A 100 -5.89 5.69 -13.12
C ALA A 100 -5.38 6.48 -14.34
N ASN A 101 -4.40 5.94 -15.07
CA ASN A 101 -3.82 6.54 -16.27
C ASN A 101 -3.80 5.55 -17.45
N PRO A 102 -4.95 5.26 -18.08
CA PRO A 102 -5.06 4.23 -19.11
C PRO A 102 -4.33 4.54 -20.41
N GLY A 103 -3.84 5.79 -20.60
CA GLY A 103 -3.11 6.22 -21.79
C GLY A 103 -1.59 6.02 -21.72
N ALA A 104 -1.05 5.52 -20.61
CA ALA A 104 0.40 5.31 -20.48
C ALA A 104 0.88 4.12 -21.31
N GLU A 105 2.12 4.21 -21.83
CA GLU A 105 2.74 3.16 -22.64
C GLU A 105 3.06 1.89 -21.84
N SER A 106 3.41 2.03 -20.57
CA SER A 106 3.75 0.91 -19.68
C SER A 106 2.63 0.63 -18.70
N ARG A 107 2.47 -0.64 -18.36
CA ARG A 107 1.54 -1.04 -17.31
C ARG A 107 2.25 -1.06 -15.96
N GLY A 108 1.62 -0.49 -14.95
CA GLY A 108 2.09 -0.55 -13.56
C GLY A 108 0.96 -1.00 -12.66
N PHE A 109 1.27 -1.88 -11.73
CA PHE A 109 0.30 -2.52 -10.84
C PHE A 109 0.68 -2.27 -9.39
N HIS A 110 -0.30 -1.90 -8.59
CA HIS A 110 -0.17 -1.81 -7.15
C HIS A 110 -1.08 -2.85 -6.48
N LEU A 111 -0.53 -3.58 -5.53
CA LEU A 111 -1.24 -4.55 -4.72
C LEU A 111 -0.66 -4.52 -3.30
N ASN A 112 -1.49 -4.27 -2.31
CA ASN A 112 -1.10 -4.32 -0.91
C ASN A 112 -1.44 -5.67 -0.26
N THR A 113 -0.88 -5.93 0.92
CA THR A 113 -1.03 -7.20 1.63
C THR A 113 -2.47 -7.43 2.14
N LEU A 114 -3.31 -6.39 2.25
CA LEU A 114 -4.72 -6.56 2.63
C LEU A 114 -5.49 -7.44 1.63
N ALA A 115 -5.08 -7.45 0.36
CA ALA A 115 -5.66 -8.30 -0.68
C ALA A 115 -5.10 -9.73 -0.69
N SER A 116 -4.00 -10.00 0.03
CA SER A 116 -3.33 -11.29 0.06
C SER A 116 -4.20 -12.37 0.72
N THR A 117 -4.25 -13.53 0.11
CA THR A 117 -4.89 -14.73 0.71
C THR A 117 -3.92 -15.51 1.61
N PHE A 118 -2.63 -15.18 1.61
CA PHE A 118 -1.59 -15.86 2.39
C PHE A 118 -1.38 -15.24 3.77
N VAL A 119 -1.72 -13.96 3.93
CA VAL A 119 -1.52 -13.21 5.17
C VAL A 119 -2.87 -12.75 5.69
N GLY A 120 -3.16 -13.05 6.96
CA GLY A 120 -4.40 -12.63 7.62
C GLY A 120 -4.36 -11.16 8.07
N TRP A 121 -5.49 -10.51 8.07
CA TRP A 121 -5.57 -9.11 8.54
C TRP A 121 -5.13 -8.96 10.00
N LYS A 122 -5.33 -9.98 10.84
CA LYS A 122 -4.86 -9.96 12.23
C LYS A 122 -3.34 -9.79 12.31
N GLU A 123 -2.59 -10.47 11.44
CA GLU A 123 -1.13 -10.34 11.37
C GLU A 123 -0.72 -8.93 10.94
N ILE A 124 -1.36 -8.37 9.90
CA ILE A 124 -1.07 -7.02 9.40
C ILE A 124 -1.33 -5.97 10.47
N VAL A 125 -2.47 -6.08 11.20
CA VAL A 125 -2.85 -5.17 12.28
C VAL A 125 -1.90 -5.31 13.47
N THR A 126 -1.48 -6.53 13.84
CA THR A 126 -0.51 -6.75 14.93
C THR A 126 0.80 -6.04 14.63
N LYS A 127 1.36 -6.24 13.44
CA LYS A 127 2.57 -5.54 12.98
C LYS A 127 2.40 -4.02 12.98
N PHE A 128 1.21 -3.53 12.61
CA PHE A 128 0.91 -2.10 12.67
C PHE A 128 0.95 -1.56 14.10
N ILE A 129 0.32 -2.26 15.05
CA ILE A 129 0.31 -1.85 16.47
C ILE A 129 1.73 -1.80 17.02
N GLU A 130 2.55 -2.83 16.75
CA GLU A 130 3.95 -2.87 17.15
C GLU A 130 4.76 -1.70 16.55
N ALA A 131 4.59 -1.46 15.25
CA ALA A 131 5.24 -0.36 14.55
C ALA A 131 4.78 1.01 15.09
N LYS A 132 3.49 1.15 15.45
CA LYS A 132 2.94 2.37 16.04
C LYS A 132 3.52 2.63 17.44
N ILE A 133 3.64 1.61 18.26
CA ILE A 133 4.28 1.71 19.59
C ILE A 133 5.73 2.16 19.43
N ALA A 134 6.50 1.57 18.51
CA ALA A 134 7.87 1.96 18.26
C ALA A 134 7.98 3.42 17.77
N LEU A 135 7.07 3.84 16.89
CA LEU A 135 6.99 5.22 16.40
C LEU A 135 6.71 6.20 17.53
N ASP A 136 5.78 5.90 18.43
CA ASP A 136 5.43 6.72 19.59
C ASP A 136 6.61 6.85 20.59
N HIS A 137 7.54 5.88 20.58
CA HIS A 137 8.81 5.93 21.31
C HIS A 137 9.95 6.60 20.50
N GLY A 138 9.66 7.21 19.37
CA GLY A 138 10.65 7.93 18.56
C GLY A 138 11.43 7.08 17.55
N ASN A 139 11.02 5.81 17.34
CA ASN A 139 11.64 4.94 16.33
C ASN A 139 10.71 4.74 15.14
N PRO A 140 10.90 5.46 14.01
CA PRO A 140 10.05 5.37 12.83
C PRO A 140 10.32 4.16 11.93
N GLU A 141 11.45 3.46 12.12
CA GLU A 141 11.91 2.43 11.18
C GLU A 141 10.90 1.28 11.00
N GLN A 142 10.27 0.82 12.08
CA GLN A 142 9.27 -0.25 11.98
C GLN A 142 8.03 0.20 11.20
N MET A 143 7.58 1.43 11.41
CA MET A 143 6.44 1.97 10.66
C MET A 143 6.77 2.17 9.19
N LYS A 144 7.97 2.63 8.88
CA LYS A 144 8.49 2.73 7.51
C LYS A 144 8.49 1.36 6.81
N VAL A 145 9.03 0.34 7.47
CA VAL A 145 9.02 -1.03 6.95
C VAL A 145 7.58 -1.50 6.72
N TRP A 146 6.69 -1.28 7.70
CA TRP A 146 5.30 -1.70 7.59
C TRP A 146 4.57 -1.02 6.42
N VAL A 147 4.70 0.30 6.25
CA VAL A 147 4.11 1.04 5.11
C VAL A 147 4.64 0.50 3.78
N ASN A 148 5.96 0.34 3.68
CA ASN A 148 6.58 -0.10 2.43
C ASN A 148 6.23 -1.54 2.07
N THR A 149 6.14 -2.45 3.06
CA THR A 149 5.94 -3.88 2.80
C THR A 149 4.49 -4.32 2.85
N GLU A 150 3.70 -3.83 3.81
CA GLU A 150 2.29 -4.26 3.94
C GLU A 150 1.36 -3.44 3.04
N LEU A 151 1.60 -2.13 2.91
CA LEU A 151 0.79 -1.30 2.02
C LEU A 151 1.35 -1.19 0.60
N GLY A 152 2.65 -1.46 0.41
CA GLY A 152 3.31 -1.24 -0.88
C GLY A 152 3.39 0.25 -1.24
N GLU A 153 3.40 1.12 -0.24
CA GLU A 153 3.42 2.58 -0.39
C GLU A 153 4.78 3.15 0.01
N THR A 154 5.11 4.33 -0.49
CA THR A 154 6.33 5.05 -0.09
C THR A 154 6.17 5.68 1.28
N TRP A 155 7.26 5.67 2.06
CA TRP A 155 7.35 6.38 3.32
C TRP A 155 7.67 7.84 3.10
N GLU A 156 6.87 8.76 3.67
CA GLU A 156 7.20 10.19 3.75
C GLU A 156 8.03 10.45 5.01
N GLU A 157 9.29 10.81 4.83
CA GLU A 157 10.06 11.38 5.95
C GLU A 157 9.48 12.77 6.24
N ARG A 158 8.69 12.88 7.30
CA ARG A 158 8.35 14.19 7.84
C ARG A 158 9.63 14.76 8.42
N GLY A 159 10.31 15.62 7.65
CA GLY A 159 11.40 16.42 8.18
C GLY A 159 10.87 17.15 9.43
N ILE A 160 11.67 17.17 10.50
CA ILE A 160 11.42 18.04 11.64
C ILE A 160 11.43 19.46 11.04
N GLN A 161 10.26 20.08 10.91
CA GLN A 161 10.21 21.46 10.49
C GLN A 161 10.87 22.26 11.59
N LEU A 162 11.94 22.99 11.25
CA LEU A 162 12.71 23.82 12.18
C LEU A 162 11.83 24.81 12.95
N GLU A 163 10.65 25.13 12.43
CA GLU A 163 9.62 25.94 13.10
C GLU A 163 9.13 25.33 14.43
N ASP A 164 9.08 24.03 14.57
CA ASP A 164 8.65 23.38 15.82
C ASP A 164 9.72 23.45 16.91
N ILE A 165 11.00 23.49 16.53
CA ILE A 165 12.12 23.59 17.47
C ILE A 165 12.27 25.03 18.01
N GLU A 166 12.01 26.04 17.20
CA GLU A 166 12.07 27.44 17.66
C GLU A 166 10.92 27.80 18.62
N LEU A 167 9.77 27.16 18.49
CA LEU A 167 8.64 27.34 19.41
C LEU A 167 8.89 26.72 20.79
N PHE A 168 9.63 25.62 20.88
CA PHE A 168 9.99 24.99 22.16
C PHE A 168 11.07 25.75 22.92
N ASN A 169 11.96 26.45 22.24
CA ASN A 169 13.07 27.19 22.87
C ASN A 169 12.70 28.64 23.32
N ARG A 170 11.44 29.07 23.13
CA ARG A 170 10.95 30.40 23.53
C ARG A 170 10.10 30.38 24.80
N ARG A 171 10.21 29.35 25.66
CA ARG A 171 9.59 29.33 26.99
C ARG A 171 10.61 29.38 28.11
#